data_8692b923482300cae24f629008adf275
#
_entry.id   8692b923482300cae24f629008adf275
#
_cell.length_a   1.000
_cell.length_b   1.000
_cell.length_c   1.000
_cell.angle_alpha   90.00
_cell.angle_beta   90.00
_cell.angle_gamma   90.00
#
_symmetry.space_group_name_H-M   'P 1'
#
loop_
_entity.id
_entity.type
_entity.pdbx_description
1 polymer ?
#
loop_
_entity_poly.entity_id
_entity_poly.type
_entity_poly.pdbx_seq_one_letter_code
_entity_poly.pdbx_strand_id
1 'polypeptide(L)'
;LFLLPLATSLLFDGNINGRILWSGYVGGALTVFYVIVVLPMWFRRPIPVVFVAADFIAAGLYLLYINFATGGHWFLSFAFPVTGGLMIIAVGAVALMYYLRRGYLYIIAGTLIATGGFMVLVEYLLNYTFGLHDSLIWSIYPLACCLILGLTLIIIACCPPLRESVKRKFFI
;
A
#
# COMPACT_ATOMS: atom_id res chain seq x y z
N LEU A 1 9.63 -17.64 -15.64
CA LEU A 1 9.94 -16.19 -15.60
C LEU A 1 10.57 -15.76 -14.26
N PHE A 2 10.08 -16.24 -13.10
CA PHE A 2 10.58 -15.88 -11.76
C PHE A 2 11.93 -16.50 -11.40
N LEU A 3 12.26 -17.65 -11.99
CA LEU A 3 13.49 -18.37 -11.70
C LEU A 3 14.74 -17.67 -12.30
N LEU A 4 14.59 -16.93 -13.39
CA LEU A 4 15.68 -16.23 -14.05
C LEU A 4 16.33 -15.14 -13.17
N PRO A 5 15.59 -14.16 -12.61
CA PRO A 5 16.22 -13.15 -11.74
C PRO A 5 16.73 -13.73 -10.43
N LEU A 6 16.14 -14.80 -9.92
CA LEU A 6 16.61 -15.49 -8.73
C LEU A 6 17.92 -16.26 -9.01
N ALA A 7 18.00 -16.95 -10.14
CA ALA A 7 19.21 -17.65 -10.55
C ALA A 7 20.38 -16.68 -10.83
N THR A 8 20.11 -15.56 -11.51
CA THR A 8 21.13 -14.54 -11.78
C THR A 8 21.63 -13.88 -10.51
N SER A 9 20.79 -13.57 -9.54
CA SER A 9 21.19 -12.99 -8.26
C SER A 9 21.99 -13.97 -7.40
N LEU A 10 21.64 -15.27 -7.39
CA LEU A 10 22.39 -16.30 -6.70
C LEU A 10 23.77 -16.53 -7.32
N LEU A 11 23.88 -16.53 -8.65
CA LEU A 11 25.15 -16.65 -9.36
C LEU A 11 26.04 -15.43 -9.09
N PHE A 12 25.46 -14.25 -9.01
CA PHE A 12 26.20 -13.02 -8.70
C PHE A 12 26.75 -13.02 -7.27
N ASP A 13 25.92 -13.40 -6.30
CA ASP A 13 26.32 -13.49 -4.89
C ASP A 13 27.39 -14.57 -4.67
N GLY A 14 27.26 -15.73 -5.33
CA GLY A 14 28.22 -16.82 -5.23
C GLY A 14 29.58 -16.50 -5.81
N ASN A 15 29.62 -15.76 -6.94
CA ASN A 15 30.88 -15.45 -7.64
C ASN A 15 31.64 -14.23 -7.07
N ILE A 16 30.94 -13.23 -6.52
CA ILE A 16 31.55 -11.95 -6.14
C ILE A 16 31.69 -11.79 -4.63
N ASN A 17 30.71 -12.17 -3.85
CA ASN A 17 30.63 -11.84 -2.42
C ASN A 17 30.85 -13.04 -1.47
N GLY A 18 30.76 -14.28 -1.95
CA GLY A 18 30.84 -15.50 -1.12
C GLY A 18 29.79 -15.54 0.03
N ARG A 19 28.84 -14.63 0.03
CA ARG A 19 27.74 -14.51 1.01
C ARG A 19 26.45 -14.17 0.30
N ILE A 20 25.34 -14.73 0.78
CA ILE A 20 23.98 -14.46 0.29
C ILE A 20 23.54 -13.10 0.81
N LEU A 21 23.82 -12.02 0.06
CA LEU A 21 23.43 -10.66 0.42
C LEU A 21 22.32 -10.15 -0.51
N TRP A 22 22.55 -10.10 -1.80
CA TRP A 22 21.62 -9.58 -2.79
C TRP A 22 20.48 -10.54 -3.15
N SER A 23 20.77 -11.83 -3.21
CA SER A 23 19.77 -12.85 -3.54
C SER A 23 18.63 -12.92 -2.52
N GLY A 24 18.89 -12.61 -1.26
CA GLY A 24 17.86 -12.51 -0.23
C GLY A 24 16.86 -11.36 -0.49
N TYR A 25 17.34 -10.20 -0.91
CA TYR A 25 16.47 -9.06 -1.26
C TYR A 25 15.64 -9.36 -2.52
N VAL A 26 16.28 -9.93 -3.55
CA VAL A 26 15.59 -10.31 -4.78
C VAL A 26 14.56 -11.41 -4.51
N GLY A 27 14.92 -12.43 -3.73
CA GLY A 27 14.01 -13.51 -3.36
C GLY A 27 12.80 -13.02 -2.56
N GLY A 28 13.01 -12.12 -1.60
CA GLY A 28 11.95 -11.49 -0.83
C GLY A 28 11.01 -10.65 -1.72
N ALA A 29 11.55 -9.81 -2.60
CA ALA A 29 10.76 -9.02 -3.54
C ALA A 29 9.94 -9.89 -4.49
N LEU A 30 10.53 -10.98 -5.03
CA LEU A 30 9.84 -11.94 -5.88
C LEU A 30 8.73 -12.69 -5.14
N THR A 31 8.93 -12.99 -3.86
CA THR A 31 7.91 -13.63 -3.02
C THR A 31 6.72 -12.70 -2.80
N VAL A 32 6.97 -11.43 -2.49
CA VAL A 32 5.90 -10.41 -2.36
C VAL A 32 5.15 -10.25 -3.69
N PHE A 33 5.88 -10.14 -4.80
CA PHE A 33 5.27 -10.06 -6.12
C PHE A 33 4.43 -11.30 -6.45
N TYR A 34 4.89 -12.49 -6.08
CA TYR A 34 4.13 -13.73 -6.26
C TYR A 34 2.82 -13.71 -5.46
N VAL A 35 2.84 -13.26 -4.21
CA VAL A 35 1.64 -13.14 -3.37
C VAL A 35 0.65 -12.16 -3.99
N ILE A 36 1.10 -10.99 -4.43
CA ILE A 36 0.23 -9.95 -4.98
C ILE A 36 -0.41 -10.35 -6.32
N VAL A 37 0.38 -10.97 -7.22
CA VAL A 37 -0.06 -11.19 -8.61
C VAL A 37 -0.52 -12.63 -8.87
N VAL A 38 0.27 -13.60 -8.42
CA VAL A 38 0.06 -15.01 -8.79
C VAL A 38 -0.92 -15.70 -7.86
N LEU A 39 -0.84 -15.42 -6.56
CA LEU A 39 -1.69 -16.08 -5.57
C LEU A 39 -3.19 -15.88 -5.84
N PRO A 40 -3.70 -14.66 -6.14
CA PRO A 40 -5.11 -14.47 -6.45
C PRO A 40 -5.59 -15.22 -7.70
N MET A 41 -4.70 -15.46 -8.67
CA MET A 41 -5.04 -16.17 -9.92
C MET A 41 -5.29 -17.67 -9.71
N TRP A 42 -4.81 -18.26 -8.62
CA TRP A 42 -5.03 -19.68 -8.30
C TRP A 42 -6.44 -19.97 -7.75
N PHE A 43 -7.12 -18.94 -7.25
CA PHE A 43 -8.44 -19.10 -6.67
C PHE A 43 -9.53 -18.77 -7.69
N ARG A 44 -10.49 -19.69 -7.87
CA ARG A 44 -11.65 -19.50 -8.78
C ARG A 44 -12.59 -18.36 -8.35
N ARG A 45 -12.64 -18.04 -7.05
CA ARG A 45 -13.43 -16.93 -6.47
C ARG A 45 -12.61 -16.24 -5.39
N PRO A 46 -11.67 -15.38 -5.75
CA PRO A 46 -10.88 -14.66 -4.77
C PRO A 46 -11.78 -13.69 -3.98
N ILE A 47 -11.63 -13.68 -2.65
CA ILE A 47 -12.24 -12.67 -1.78
C ILE A 47 -11.25 -11.50 -1.70
N PRO A 48 -11.53 -10.33 -2.31
CA PRO A 48 -10.55 -9.26 -2.46
C PRO A 48 -9.98 -8.78 -1.11
N VAL A 49 -10.83 -8.75 -0.08
CA VAL A 49 -10.46 -8.30 1.27
C VAL A 49 -9.34 -9.14 1.87
N VAL A 50 -9.40 -10.46 1.70
CA VAL A 50 -8.40 -11.39 2.25
C VAL A 50 -7.06 -11.25 1.51
N PHE A 51 -7.11 -11.09 0.18
CA PHE A 51 -5.90 -10.95 -0.64
C PHE A 51 -5.19 -9.64 -0.36
N VAL A 52 -5.92 -8.52 -0.26
CA VAL A 52 -5.32 -7.24 0.11
C VAL A 52 -4.67 -7.31 1.49
N ALA A 53 -5.31 -7.95 2.47
CA ALA A 53 -4.70 -8.16 3.77
C ALA A 53 -3.41 -9.01 3.69
N ALA A 54 -3.44 -10.10 2.91
CA ALA A 54 -2.27 -10.97 2.69
C ALA A 54 -1.10 -10.21 2.02
N ASP A 55 -1.40 -9.33 1.06
CA ASP A 55 -0.41 -8.51 0.37
C ASP A 55 0.34 -7.58 1.35
N PHE A 56 -0.40 -6.90 2.23
CA PHE A 56 0.21 -6.05 3.25
C PHE A 56 0.99 -6.84 4.30
N ILE A 57 0.53 -8.03 4.69
CA ILE A 57 1.28 -8.92 5.58
C ILE A 57 2.58 -9.37 4.92
N ALA A 58 2.53 -9.78 3.66
CA ALA A 58 3.72 -10.18 2.90
C ALA A 58 4.73 -9.01 2.76
N ALA A 59 4.24 -7.81 2.46
CA ALA A 59 5.05 -6.61 2.41
C ALA A 59 5.67 -6.28 3.79
N GLY A 60 4.91 -6.38 4.86
CA GLY A 60 5.38 -6.18 6.24
C GLY A 60 6.48 -7.17 6.64
N LEU A 61 6.29 -8.46 6.31
CA LEU A 61 7.31 -9.49 6.55
C LEU A 61 8.59 -9.23 5.74
N TYR A 62 8.44 -8.76 4.52
CA TYR A 62 9.59 -8.39 3.70
C TYR A 62 10.36 -7.18 4.27
N LEU A 63 9.67 -6.16 4.75
CA LEU A 63 10.29 -5.02 5.44
C LEU A 63 10.96 -5.44 6.75
N LEU A 64 10.37 -6.39 7.47
CA LEU A 64 10.98 -6.98 8.65
C LEU A 64 12.28 -7.71 8.30
N TYR A 65 12.30 -8.49 7.22
CA TYR A 65 13.51 -9.14 6.71
C TYR A 65 14.60 -8.11 6.38
N ILE A 66 14.25 -7.02 5.67
CA ILE A 66 15.19 -5.94 5.36
C ILE A 66 15.76 -5.33 6.64
N ASN A 67 14.92 -5.06 7.63
CA ASN A 67 15.35 -4.50 8.91
C ASN A 67 16.39 -5.41 9.61
N PHE A 68 16.17 -6.73 9.63
CA PHE A 68 17.15 -7.69 10.17
C PHE A 68 18.42 -7.76 9.33
N ALA A 69 18.29 -7.77 8.02
CA ALA A 69 19.44 -7.87 7.11
C ALA A 69 20.34 -6.63 7.16
N THR A 70 19.77 -5.45 7.41
CA THR A 70 20.50 -4.18 7.55
C THR A 70 20.94 -3.88 8.99
N GLY A 71 20.54 -4.71 9.97
CA GLY A 71 20.80 -4.42 11.39
C GLY A 71 20.05 -3.17 11.91
N GLY A 72 18.99 -2.75 11.22
CA GLY A 72 18.22 -1.57 11.56
C GLY A 72 17.25 -1.81 12.74
N HIS A 73 16.82 -0.72 13.37
CA HIS A 73 15.82 -0.73 14.44
C HIS A 73 14.56 0.09 14.07
N TRP A 74 14.41 0.42 12.78
CA TRP A 74 13.35 1.30 12.29
C TRP A 74 12.01 0.58 12.00
N PHE A 75 12.00 -0.75 12.00
CA PHE A 75 10.80 -1.52 11.66
C PHE A 75 9.62 -1.24 12.59
N LEU A 76 9.82 -1.35 13.92
CA LEU A 76 8.75 -1.15 14.89
C LEU A 76 8.31 0.30 15.02
N SER A 77 9.24 1.25 14.87
CA SER A 77 8.94 2.67 15.02
C SER A 77 8.35 3.31 13.77
N PHE A 78 8.67 2.77 12.58
CA PHE A 78 8.24 3.37 11.31
C PHE A 78 7.48 2.38 10.41
N ALA A 79 8.11 1.27 9.99
CA ALA A 79 7.54 0.40 8.97
C ALA A 79 6.26 -0.30 9.42
N PHE A 80 6.20 -0.79 10.64
CA PHE A 80 5.05 -1.50 11.19
C PHE A 80 3.80 -0.61 11.30
N PRO A 81 3.84 0.58 11.91
CA PRO A 81 2.67 1.46 11.95
C PRO A 81 2.27 2.00 10.57
N VAL A 82 3.23 2.22 9.66
CA VAL A 82 2.93 2.67 8.30
C VAL A 82 2.25 1.57 7.49
N THR A 83 2.80 0.37 7.46
CA THR A 83 2.18 -0.75 6.73
C THR A 83 0.86 -1.17 7.33
N GLY A 84 0.76 -1.20 8.68
CA GLY A 84 -0.48 -1.51 9.39
C GLY A 84 -1.59 -0.48 9.14
N GLY A 85 -1.26 0.80 9.18
CA GLY A 85 -2.22 1.88 8.91
C GLY A 85 -2.71 1.87 7.45
N LEU A 86 -1.81 1.70 6.48
CA LEU A 86 -2.19 1.53 5.07
C LEU A 86 -3.04 0.28 4.86
N MET A 87 -2.71 -0.83 5.51
CA MET A 87 -3.51 -2.05 5.48
C MET A 87 -4.94 -1.78 5.96
N ILE A 88 -5.12 -1.11 7.08
CA ILE A 88 -6.45 -0.81 7.62
C ILE A 88 -7.26 0.04 6.63
N ILE A 89 -6.66 1.07 6.05
CA ILE A 89 -7.33 1.94 5.06
C ILE A 89 -7.68 1.13 3.80
N ALA A 90 -6.75 0.36 3.25
CA ALA A 90 -6.96 -0.40 2.02
C ALA A 90 -7.98 -1.53 2.20
N VAL A 91 -7.84 -2.33 3.27
CA VAL A 91 -8.78 -3.41 3.59
C VAL A 91 -10.17 -2.86 3.89
N GLY A 92 -10.25 -1.75 4.63
CA GLY A 92 -11.50 -1.05 4.90
C GLY A 92 -12.17 -0.56 3.63
N ALA A 93 -11.43 0.07 2.72
CA ALA A 93 -11.94 0.53 1.42
C ALA A 93 -12.48 -0.64 0.57
N VAL A 94 -11.68 -1.70 0.43
CA VAL A 94 -12.06 -2.88 -0.36
C VAL A 94 -13.25 -3.61 0.27
N ALA A 95 -13.28 -3.73 1.60
CA ALA A 95 -14.42 -4.33 2.30
C ALA A 95 -15.70 -3.52 2.09
N LEU A 96 -15.63 -2.21 2.25
CA LEU A 96 -16.78 -1.34 2.00
C LEU A 96 -17.26 -1.43 0.55
N MET A 97 -16.36 -1.45 -0.43
CA MET A 97 -16.73 -1.61 -1.85
C MET A 97 -17.31 -2.99 -2.14
N TYR A 98 -16.83 -4.04 -1.47
CA TYR A 98 -17.30 -5.40 -1.67
C TYR A 98 -18.67 -5.65 -1.07
N TYR A 99 -18.91 -5.15 0.15
CA TYR A 99 -20.16 -5.36 0.89
C TYR A 99 -21.23 -4.32 0.60
N LEU A 100 -20.85 -3.05 0.37
CA LEU A 100 -21.76 -1.95 0.05
C LEU A 100 -21.75 -1.65 -1.46
N ARG A 101 -22.67 -2.26 -2.20
CA ARG A 101 -22.81 -2.04 -3.65
C ARG A 101 -23.34 -0.66 -4.05
N ARG A 102 -23.84 0.13 -3.10
CA ARG A 102 -24.39 1.47 -3.35
C ARG A 102 -23.53 2.53 -2.67
N GLY A 103 -23.22 3.60 -3.41
CA GLY A 103 -22.53 4.77 -2.84
C GLY A 103 -21.00 4.71 -2.87
N TYR A 104 -20.42 4.00 -3.87
CA TYR A 104 -18.98 3.88 -4.00
C TYR A 104 -18.20 5.18 -4.22
N LEU A 105 -18.87 6.24 -4.66
CA LEU A 105 -18.26 7.57 -4.69
C LEU A 105 -17.95 8.08 -3.28
N TYR A 106 -18.82 7.81 -2.30
CA TYR A 106 -18.58 8.16 -0.90
C TYR A 106 -17.43 7.33 -0.29
N ILE A 107 -17.34 6.06 -0.66
CA ILE A 107 -16.25 5.19 -0.17
C ILE A 107 -14.91 5.68 -0.71
N ILE A 108 -14.83 5.98 -2.02
CA ILE A 108 -13.61 6.51 -2.63
C ILE A 108 -13.24 7.86 -2.00
N ALA A 109 -14.22 8.76 -1.82
CA ALA A 109 -13.99 10.05 -1.18
C ALA A 109 -13.47 9.89 0.26
N GLY A 110 -14.09 9.01 1.04
CA GLY A 110 -13.68 8.72 2.42
C GLY A 110 -12.28 8.12 2.49
N THR A 111 -11.94 7.20 1.58
CA THR A 111 -10.59 6.63 1.52
C THR A 111 -9.53 7.63 1.11
N LEU A 112 -9.83 8.55 0.20
CA LEU A 112 -8.94 9.65 -0.16
C LEU A 112 -8.66 10.56 1.04
N ILE A 113 -9.70 10.96 1.76
CA ILE A 113 -9.56 11.82 2.95
C ILE A 113 -8.76 11.07 4.04
N ALA A 114 -9.07 9.80 4.29
CA ALA A 114 -8.34 8.98 5.25
C ALA A 114 -6.85 8.83 4.87
N THR A 115 -6.56 8.62 3.58
CA THR A 115 -5.18 8.53 3.08
C THR A 115 -4.45 9.86 3.23
N GLY A 116 -5.11 10.98 2.95
CA GLY A 116 -4.54 12.32 3.17
C GLY A 116 -4.17 12.56 4.64
N GLY A 117 -5.08 12.23 5.56
CA GLY A 117 -4.81 12.30 7.00
C GLY A 117 -3.69 11.35 7.45
N PHE A 118 -3.63 10.16 6.85
CA PHE A 118 -2.58 9.19 7.14
C PHE A 118 -1.19 9.68 6.70
N MET A 119 -1.08 10.48 5.64
CA MET A 119 0.20 11.07 5.21
C MET A 119 0.82 11.99 6.28
N VAL A 120 -0.02 12.68 7.08
CA VAL A 120 0.47 13.47 8.21
C VAL A 120 1.09 12.58 9.28
N LEU A 121 0.45 11.44 9.58
CA LEU A 121 0.97 10.46 10.52
C LEU A 121 2.29 9.85 10.00
N VAL A 122 2.39 9.56 8.69
CA VAL A 122 3.63 9.05 8.07
C VAL A 122 4.78 10.06 8.24
N GLU A 123 4.54 11.35 7.99
CA GLU A 123 5.57 12.37 8.19
C GLU A 123 5.98 12.49 9.66
N TYR A 124 5.03 12.46 10.57
CA TYR A 124 5.31 12.46 12.01
C TYR A 124 6.19 11.28 12.42
N LEU A 125 5.84 10.06 12.00
CA LEU A 125 6.62 8.86 12.29
C LEU A 125 8.03 8.89 11.66
N LEU A 126 8.13 9.45 10.46
CA LEU A 126 9.38 9.60 9.74
C LEU A 126 10.31 10.58 10.48
N ASN A 127 9.78 11.72 10.90
CA ASN A 127 10.53 12.70 11.68
C ASN A 127 10.93 12.13 13.05
N TYR A 128 10.02 11.41 13.73
CA TYR A 128 10.29 10.79 15.01
C TYR A 128 11.38 9.70 14.92
N THR A 129 11.37 8.88 13.85
CA THR A 129 12.30 7.75 13.72
C THR A 129 13.67 8.16 13.19
N PHE A 130 13.70 9.09 12.25
CA PHE A 130 14.93 9.48 11.53
C PHE A 130 15.44 10.87 11.89
N GLY A 131 14.68 11.66 12.65
CA GLY A 131 15.11 13.01 13.08
C GLY A 131 15.35 13.99 11.95
N LEU A 132 14.56 13.88 10.86
CA LEU A 132 14.81 14.66 9.64
C LEU A 132 14.43 16.14 9.79
N HIS A 133 13.28 16.42 10.41
CA HIS A 133 12.75 17.78 10.60
C HIS A 133 11.91 17.86 11.88
N ASP A 134 11.89 19.01 12.52
CA ASP A 134 11.08 19.28 13.71
C ASP A 134 9.65 19.74 13.38
N SER A 135 9.34 19.94 12.10
CA SER A 135 8.04 20.44 11.63
C SER A 135 7.47 19.58 10.50
N LEU A 136 6.13 19.59 10.40
CA LEU A 136 5.40 18.99 9.28
C LEU A 136 5.52 19.93 8.07
N ILE A 137 6.18 19.50 7.01
CA ILE A 137 6.48 20.34 5.84
C ILE A 137 5.76 19.84 4.59
N TRP A 138 5.92 18.54 4.27
CA TRP A 138 5.47 18.02 2.98
C TRP A 138 4.10 17.34 3.04
N SER A 139 3.64 16.84 4.19
CA SER A 139 2.35 16.11 4.30
C SER A 139 1.14 17.04 4.11
N ILE A 140 1.31 18.34 4.29
CA ILE A 140 0.25 19.34 4.08
C ILE A 140 -0.20 19.36 2.61
N TYR A 141 0.71 19.19 1.65
CA TYR A 141 0.38 19.19 0.22
C TYR A 141 -0.49 17.99 -0.19
N PRO A 142 -0.10 16.72 0.07
CA PRO A 142 -0.96 15.58 -0.22
C PRO A 142 -2.26 15.59 0.59
N LEU A 143 -2.24 16.09 1.84
CA LEU A 143 -3.46 16.25 2.63
C LEU A 143 -4.44 17.22 1.95
N ALA A 144 -3.97 18.41 1.56
CA ALA A 144 -4.81 19.41 0.89
C ALA A 144 -5.37 18.86 -0.45
N CYS A 145 -4.53 18.19 -1.23
CA CYS A 145 -4.95 17.56 -2.48
C CYS A 145 -6.03 16.49 -2.27
N CYS A 146 -5.81 15.58 -1.32
CA CYS A 146 -6.77 14.52 -0.98
C CYS A 146 -8.09 15.08 -0.41
N LEU A 147 -8.04 16.15 0.38
CA LEU A 147 -9.22 16.83 0.88
C LEU A 147 -10.04 17.46 -0.25
N ILE A 148 -9.39 18.21 -1.14
CA ILE A 148 -10.07 18.85 -2.29
C ILE A 148 -10.72 17.79 -3.17
N LEU A 149 -9.99 16.73 -3.53
CA LEU A 149 -10.51 15.64 -4.36
C LEU A 149 -11.63 14.87 -3.64
N GLY A 150 -11.45 14.56 -2.37
CA GLY A 150 -12.45 13.86 -1.56
C GLY A 150 -13.74 14.67 -1.44
N LEU A 151 -13.67 15.96 -1.10
CA LEU A 151 -14.82 16.85 -1.02
C LEU A 151 -15.51 17.02 -2.38
N THR A 152 -14.74 17.14 -3.46
CA THR A 152 -15.30 17.21 -4.82
C THR A 152 -16.11 15.96 -5.16
N LEU A 153 -15.59 14.77 -4.82
CA LEU A 153 -16.30 13.51 -5.02
C LEU A 153 -17.58 13.42 -4.16
N ILE A 154 -17.57 13.93 -2.93
CA ILE A 154 -18.76 13.99 -2.08
C ILE A 154 -19.81 14.90 -2.72
N ILE A 155 -19.43 16.08 -3.20
CA ILE A 155 -20.34 17.02 -3.87
C ILE A 155 -20.96 16.36 -5.10
N ILE A 156 -20.15 15.68 -5.94
CA ILE A 156 -20.66 14.96 -7.11
C ILE A 156 -21.61 13.83 -6.69
N ALA A 157 -21.33 13.14 -5.60
CA ALA A 157 -22.19 12.07 -5.10
C ALA A 157 -23.52 12.57 -4.54
N CYS A 158 -23.53 13.78 -3.98
CA CYS A 158 -24.76 14.43 -3.46
C CYS A 158 -25.65 15.02 -4.55
N CYS A 159 -25.09 15.42 -5.71
CA CYS A 159 -25.83 16.03 -6.81
C CYS A 159 -26.30 14.96 -7.81
N PRO A 160 -27.63 14.64 -7.91
CA PRO A 160 -28.14 13.61 -8.81
C PRO A 160 -27.75 13.81 -10.28
N PRO A 161 -27.82 15.03 -10.89
CA PRO A 161 -27.47 15.23 -12.29
C PRO A 161 -25.99 14.99 -12.58
N LEU A 162 -25.10 15.36 -11.67
CA LEU A 162 -23.66 15.13 -11.81
C LEU A 162 -23.32 13.64 -11.68
N ARG A 163 -23.96 12.96 -10.74
CA ARG A 163 -23.79 11.51 -10.53
C ARG A 163 -24.20 10.70 -11.75
N GLU A 164 -25.29 11.07 -12.44
CA GLU A 164 -25.73 10.40 -13.66
C GLU A 164 -24.78 10.66 -14.84
N SER A 165 -24.26 11.87 -14.95
CA SER A 165 -23.28 12.23 -15.99
C SER A 165 -21.97 11.44 -15.82
N VAL A 166 -21.50 11.26 -14.59
CA VAL A 166 -20.31 10.44 -14.30
C VAL A 166 -20.58 8.96 -14.59
N LYS A 167 -21.75 8.45 -14.18
CA LYS A 167 -22.13 7.06 -14.49
C LYS A 167 -22.18 6.80 -15.99
N ARG A 168 -22.76 7.69 -16.79
CA ARG A 168 -22.80 7.54 -18.27
C ARG A 168 -21.42 7.53 -18.91
N LYS A 169 -20.46 8.30 -18.38
CA LYS A 169 -19.10 8.39 -18.97
C LYS A 169 -18.17 7.24 -18.61
N PHE A 170 -18.34 6.65 -17.42
CA PHE A 170 -17.39 5.67 -16.87
C PHE A 170 -17.94 4.24 -16.81
N PHE A 171 -19.23 4.02 -16.96
CA PHE A 171 -19.89 2.72 -16.74
C PHE A 171 -20.87 2.31 -17.86
N ILE A 172 -20.68 2.79 -19.07
CA ILE A 172 -21.32 2.24 -20.27
C ILE A 172 -20.51 1.11 -20.82
#